data_5c68a07457d062e2b1b7535f56f14b32
#
_entry.id   5c68a07457d062e2b1b7535f56f14b32
#
_cell.length_a   1.000
_cell.length_b   1.000
_cell.length_c   1.000
_cell.angle_alpha   90.00
_cell.angle_beta   90.00
_cell.angle_gamma   90.00
#
_symmetry.space_group_name_H-M   'P 1'
#
loop_
_entity.id
_entity.type
_entity.pdbx_description
1 polymer ?
#
loop_
_entity_poly.entity_id
_entity_poly.type
_entity_poly.pdbx_seq_one_letter_code
_entity_poly.pdbx_strand_id
1 'polypeptide(L)'
;KATGWTGATYSVKTAEQTSSGKTYYITAAFRKYSSYQASFDDYGLKMRTTLGNYGSLCYSKTWLENASSASAAAKAIKAAGYATDTNYATKLISHIGTYNLTKYDPVYSGTNYTA
;
A
#
# COMPACT_ATOMS: atom_id res chain seq x y z
N LYS A 1 2.66 1.53 14.37
CA LYS A 1 1.53 1.38 15.30
C LYS A 1 0.33 2.13 14.73
N ALA A 2 -0.71 1.40 14.40
CA ALA A 2 -1.92 2.04 13.86
C ALA A 2 -2.63 2.77 15.01
N THR A 3 -2.47 4.07 15.04
CA THR A 3 -3.23 4.94 15.94
C THR A 3 -4.73 4.72 15.74
N GLY A 4 -5.48 4.55 16.83
CA GLY A 4 -6.93 4.37 16.81
C GLY A 4 -7.42 2.93 16.63
N TRP A 5 -6.55 1.92 16.51
CA TRP A 5 -6.97 0.52 16.50
C TRP A 5 -7.24 0.02 17.91
N THR A 6 -8.46 -0.46 18.17
CA THR A 6 -8.90 -1.02 19.45
C THR A 6 -9.10 -2.55 19.39
N GLY A 7 -8.98 -3.14 18.19
CA GLY A 7 -9.13 -4.58 17.98
C GLY A 7 -7.90 -5.39 18.36
N ALA A 8 -7.99 -6.70 18.20
CA ALA A 8 -6.91 -7.63 18.48
C ALA A 8 -5.69 -7.39 17.57
N THR A 9 -4.52 -7.70 18.09
CA THR A 9 -3.25 -7.65 17.37
C THR A 9 -2.48 -8.95 17.54
N TYR A 10 -1.50 -9.16 16.68
CA TYR A 10 -0.49 -10.20 16.84
C TYR A 10 0.90 -9.63 16.52
N SER A 11 1.92 -10.18 17.17
CA SER A 11 3.30 -9.72 17.01
C SER A 11 4.07 -10.68 16.11
N VAL A 12 4.81 -10.12 15.16
CA VAL A 12 5.62 -10.87 14.20
C VAL A 12 7.00 -10.23 14.09
N LYS A 13 8.03 -11.07 14.00
CA LYS A 13 9.35 -10.62 13.56
C LYS A 13 9.32 -10.36 12.06
N THR A 14 9.57 -9.14 11.66
CA THR A 14 9.52 -8.72 10.26
C THR A 14 10.84 -8.08 9.83
N ALA A 15 11.18 -8.27 8.55
CA ALA A 15 12.35 -7.66 7.93
C ALA A 15 12.02 -6.24 7.47
N GLU A 16 12.91 -5.32 7.75
CA GLU A 16 12.88 -3.95 7.28
C GLU A 16 14.19 -3.63 6.54
N GLN A 17 14.20 -2.58 5.75
CA GLN A 17 15.41 -2.14 5.07
C GLN A 17 15.73 -0.68 5.38
N THR A 18 17.04 -0.39 5.49
CA THR A 18 17.54 0.99 5.50
C THR A 18 17.42 1.60 4.10
N SER A 19 17.59 2.90 3.97
CA SER A 19 17.63 3.59 2.67
C SER A 19 18.71 3.06 1.74
N SER A 20 19.79 2.48 2.29
CA SER A 20 20.86 1.82 1.52
C SER A 20 20.57 0.36 1.18
N GLY A 21 19.39 -0.17 1.56
CA GLY A 21 18.98 -1.54 1.28
C GLY A 21 19.48 -2.60 2.26
N LYS A 22 20.15 -2.20 3.36
CA LYS A 22 20.58 -3.14 4.42
C LYS A 22 19.38 -3.64 5.20
N THR A 23 19.21 -4.97 5.26
CA THR A 23 18.12 -5.61 6.01
C THR A 23 18.41 -5.64 7.52
N TYR A 24 17.40 -5.33 8.31
CA TYR A 24 17.35 -5.54 9.75
C TYR A 24 15.99 -6.08 10.17
N TYR A 25 15.87 -6.56 11.40
CA TYR A 25 14.64 -7.19 11.88
C TYR A 25 14.09 -6.44 13.07
N ILE A 26 12.76 -6.29 13.10
CA ILE A 26 12.01 -5.75 14.23
C ILE A 26 10.87 -6.70 14.59
N THR A 27 10.40 -6.62 15.83
CA THR A 27 9.13 -7.21 16.21
C THR A 27 8.06 -6.14 16.14
N ALA A 28 7.06 -6.34 15.28
CA ALA A 28 5.97 -5.40 15.08
C ALA A 28 4.62 -6.02 15.40
N ALA A 29 3.72 -5.21 15.96
CA ALA A 29 2.33 -5.60 16.19
C ALA A 29 1.50 -5.27 14.94
N PHE A 30 0.82 -6.27 14.43
CA PHE A 30 -0.09 -6.16 13.30
C PHE A 30 -1.54 -6.28 13.76
N ARG A 31 -2.44 -5.60 13.06
CA ARG A 31 -3.89 -5.74 13.27
C ARG A 31 -4.32 -7.17 12.93
N LYS A 32 -5.12 -7.76 13.79
CA LYS A 32 -5.74 -9.07 13.55
C LYS A 32 -7.19 -8.85 13.13
N TYR A 33 -7.51 -9.25 11.90
CA TYR A 33 -8.84 -9.07 11.34
C TYR A 33 -9.68 -10.33 11.49
N SER A 34 -11.01 -10.17 11.60
CA SER A 34 -11.98 -11.27 11.67
C SER A 34 -12.23 -11.92 10.31
N SER A 35 -11.90 -11.24 9.21
CA SER A 35 -12.09 -11.72 7.84
C SER A 35 -11.14 -11.04 6.86
N TYR A 36 -10.98 -11.61 5.67
CA TYR A 36 -10.28 -10.96 4.57
C TYR A 36 -10.95 -9.66 4.14
N GLN A 37 -12.29 -9.64 4.12
CA GLN A 37 -13.04 -8.42 3.79
C GLN A 37 -12.69 -7.28 4.74
N ALA A 38 -12.68 -7.54 6.05
CA ALA A 38 -12.33 -6.53 7.05
C ALA A 38 -10.90 -5.97 6.85
N SER A 39 -9.96 -6.84 6.45
CA SER A 39 -8.59 -6.42 6.13
C SER A 39 -8.54 -5.52 4.88
N PHE A 40 -9.27 -5.87 3.83
CA PHE A 40 -9.33 -5.06 2.61
C PHE A 40 -10.02 -3.71 2.83
N ASP A 41 -11.10 -3.69 3.61
CA ASP A 41 -11.81 -2.45 3.96
C ASP A 41 -10.91 -1.49 4.74
N ASP A 42 -10.17 -2.00 5.72
CA ASP A 42 -9.22 -1.22 6.51
C ASP A 42 -8.04 -0.72 5.67
N TYR A 43 -7.57 -1.54 4.72
CA TYR A 43 -6.55 -1.11 3.75
C TYR A 43 -7.06 0.05 2.88
N GLY A 44 -8.26 -0.06 2.34
CA GLY A 44 -8.89 1.00 1.55
C GLY A 44 -9.03 2.30 2.35
N LEU A 45 -9.49 2.19 3.59
CA LEU A 45 -9.59 3.33 4.49
C LEU A 45 -8.21 3.97 4.75
N LYS A 46 -7.18 3.16 5.01
CA LYS A 46 -5.80 3.63 5.16
C LYS A 46 -5.34 4.42 3.94
N MET A 47 -5.56 3.89 2.74
CA MET A 47 -5.15 4.54 1.49
C MET A 47 -5.85 5.88 1.27
N ARG A 48 -7.07 6.05 1.77
CA ARG A 48 -7.88 7.26 1.59
C ARG A 48 -7.72 8.31 2.69
N THR A 49 -7.28 7.93 3.88
CA THR A 49 -7.34 8.82 5.07
C THR A 49 -6.00 9.09 5.73
N THR A 50 -4.93 8.35 5.41
CA THR A 50 -3.64 8.56 6.07
C THR A 50 -3.03 9.90 5.64
N LEU A 51 -2.71 10.72 6.65
CA LEU A 51 -2.03 11.99 6.47
C LEU A 51 -0.51 11.81 6.55
N GLY A 52 0.21 12.49 5.69
CA GLY A 52 1.66 12.62 5.74
C GLY A 52 2.11 13.70 6.73
N ASN A 53 3.42 13.94 6.79
CA ASN A 53 4.04 14.87 7.74
C ASN A 53 3.55 16.33 7.62
N TYR A 54 2.97 16.69 6.48
CA TYR A 54 2.48 18.05 6.21
C TYR A 54 0.94 18.12 6.17
N GLY A 55 0.23 17.13 6.72
CA GLY A 55 -1.23 17.12 6.77
C GLY A 55 -1.91 16.82 5.42
N SER A 56 -1.17 16.48 4.37
CA SER A 56 -1.73 16.06 3.09
C SER A 56 -2.01 14.56 3.07
N LEU A 57 -2.96 14.11 2.24
CA LEU A 57 -3.28 12.69 2.05
C LEU A 57 -2.11 12.01 1.31
N CYS A 58 -1.24 11.30 2.05
CA CYS A 58 0.06 10.83 1.55
C CYS A 58 -0.03 9.78 0.45
N TYR A 59 -1.14 9.05 0.35
CA TYR A 59 -1.36 8.02 -0.68
C TYR A 59 -2.24 8.50 -1.85
N SER A 60 -2.59 9.78 -1.93
CA SER A 60 -3.52 10.29 -2.95
C SER A 60 -3.07 10.02 -4.40
N LYS A 61 -1.78 9.99 -4.65
CA LYS A 61 -1.22 9.67 -5.98
C LYS A 61 -1.40 8.19 -6.38
N THR A 62 -1.80 7.33 -5.45
CA THR A 62 -2.07 5.90 -5.72
C THR A 62 -3.53 5.65 -6.11
N TRP A 63 -4.40 6.63 -5.89
CA TRP A 63 -5.82 6.46 -6.17
C TRP A 63 -6.09 6.34 -7.66
N LEU A 64 -7.09 5.57 -8.02
CA LEU A 64 -7.44 5.30 -9.41
C LEU A 64 -7.66 6.58 -10.22
N GLU A 65 -8.31 7.58 -9.62
CA GLU A 65 -8.58 8.87 -10.24
C GLU A 65 -7.32 9.74 -10.44
N ASN A 66 -6.23 9.45 -9.75
CA ASN A 66 -5.00 10.24 -9.76
C ASN A 66 -3.80 9.51 -10.40
N ALA A 67 -3.83 8.19 -10.43
CA ALA A 67 -2.78 7.39 -11.04
C ALA A 67 -3.03 7.22 -12.55
N SER A 68 -1.99 7.30 -13.37
CA SER A 68 -2.12 7.08 -14.82
C SER A 68 -2.13 5.60 -15.20
N SER A 69 -1.67 4.72 -14.32
CA SER A 69 -1.61 3.27 -14.53
C SER A 69 -1.38 2.53 -13.20
N ALA A 70 -1.57 1.21 -13.20
CA ALA A 70 -1.23 0.37 -12.05
C ALA A 70 0.28 0.47 -11.69
N SER A 71 1.15 0.53 -12.68
CA SER A 71 2.60 0.75 -12.46
C SER A 71 2.89 2.10 -11.82
N ALA A 72 2.21 3.15 -12.24
CA ALA A 72 2.34 4.48 -11.63
C ALA A 72 1.86 4.47 -10.18
N ALA A 73 0.73 3.82 -9.87
CA ALA A 73 0.23 3.65 -8.51
C ALA A 73 1.22 2.86 -7.63
N ALA A 74 1.80 1.77 -8.14
CA ALA A 74 2.80 0.98 -7.42
C ALA A 74 4.06 1.79 -7.07
N LYS A 75 4.52 2.65 -7.97
CA LYS A 75 5.63 3.57 -7.71
C LYS A 75 5.25 4.64 -6.68
N ALA A 76 4.03 5.18 -6.79
CA ALA A 76 3.53 6.19 -5.86
C ALA A 76 3.38 5.68 -4.43
N ILE A 77 2.89 4.45 -4.22
CA ILE A 77 2.77 3.88 -2.88
C ILE A 77 4.14 3.66 -2.23
N LYS A 78 5.14 3.24 -3.00
CA LYS A 78 6.52 3.14 -2.52
C LYS A 78 7.10 4.51 -2.18
N ALA A 79 6.92 5.49 -3.05
CA ALA A 79 7.39 6.86 -2.82
C ALA A 79 6.74 7.51 -1.58
N ALA A 80 5.51 7.15 -1.27
CA ALA A 80 4.80 7.60 -0.07
C ALA A 80 5.28 6.93 1.24
N GLY A 81 6.23 5.99 1.16
CA GLY A 81 6.81 5.35 2.34
C GLY A 81 6.00 4.19 2.92
N TYR A 82 5.13 3.55 2.11
CA TYR A 82 4.32 2.43 2.57
C TYR A 82 5.15 1.24 3.07
N ALA A 83 6.28 0.98 2.43
CA ALA A 83 7.18 -0.11 2.76
C ALA A 83 8.65 0.33 2.69
N THR A 84 9.49 -0.26 3.53
CA THR A 84 10.93 -0.04 3.56
C THR A 84 11.69 -0.83 2.48
N ASP A 85 11.11 -1.93 1.97
CA ASP A 85 11.68 -2.74 0.88
C ASP A 85 12.00 -1.85 -0.33
N THR A 86 13.29 -1.76 -0.70
CA THR A 86 13.74 -0.95 -1.83
C THR A 86 13.19 -1.41 -3.17
N ASN A 87 12.80 -2.68 -3.28
CA ASN A 87 12.22 -3.30 -4.48
C ASN A 87 10.68 -3.43 -4.43
N TYR A 88 10.01 -2.76 -3.48
CA TYR A 88 8.58 -2.93 -3.26
C TYR A 88 7.75 -2.66 -4.51
N ALA A 89 7.97 -1.52 -5.18
CA ALA A 89 7.26 -1.17 -6.41
C ALA A 89 7.52 -2.18 -7.53
N THR A 90 8.76 -2.62 -7.69
CA THR A 90 9.14 -3.63 -8.71
C THR A 90 8.42 -4.95 -8.48
N LYS A 91 8.34 -5.41 -7.22
CA LYS A 91 7.60 -6.62 -6.85
C LYS A 91 6.11 -6.50 -7.15
N LEU A 92 5.49 -5.37 -6.79
CA LEU A 92 4.08 -5.10 -7.11
C LEU A 92 3.82 -5.13 -8.62
N ILE A 93 4.64 -4.44 -9.41
CA ILE A 93 4.51 -4.38 -10.86
C ILE A 93 4.65 -5.79 -11.47
N SER A 94 5.60 -6.58 -10.98
CA SER A 94 5.78 -7.98 -11.41
C SER A 94 4.52 -8.82 -11.14
N HIS A 95 3.93 -8.72 -9.95
CA HIS A 95 2.71 -9.44 -9.62
C HIS A 95 1.51 -8.98 -10.45
N ILE A 96 1.37 -7.67 -10.67
CA ILE A 96 0.32 -7.12 -11.53
C ILE A 96 0.39 -7.71 -12.93
N GLY A 97 1.59 -7.80 -13.52
CA GLY A 97 1.79 -8.40 -14.85
C GLY A 97 1.57 -9.91 -14.86
N THR A 98 2.20 -10.64 -13.93
CA THR A 98 2.14 -12.11 -13.86
C THR A 98 0.70 -12.63 -13.73
N TYR A 99 -0.12 -11.97 -12.92
CA TYR A 99 -1.50 -12.40 -12.65
C TYR A 99 -2.55 -11.61 -13.44
N ASN A 100 -2.11 -10.72 -14.36
CA ASN A 100 -3.01 -9.88 -15.16
C ASN A 100 -4.05 -9.15 -14.28
N LEU A 101 -3.58 -8.50 -13.21
CA LEU A 101 -4.47 -7.95 -12.19
C LEU A 101 -5.25 -6.73 -12.67
N THR A 102 -4.79 -6.02 -13.71
CA THR A 102 -5.51 -4.86 -14.27
C THR A 102 -6.89 -5.21 -14.83
N LYS A 103 -7.14 -6.50 -15.13
CA LYS A 103 -8.48 -6.97 -15.54
C LYS A 103 -9.58 -6.73 -14.50
N TYR A 104 -9.18 -6.51 -13.24
CA TYR A 104 -10.10 -6.23 -12.14
C TYR A 104 -10.31 -4.73 -11.90
N ASP A 105 -9.56 -3.88 -12.60
CA ASP A 105 -9.70 -2.44 -12.46
C ASP A 105 -11.02 -1.97 -13.07
N PRO A 106 -11.77 -1.10 -12.36
CA PRO A 106 -13.01 -0.57 -12.91
C PRO A 106 -12.71 0.32 -14.13
N VAL A 107 -13.63 0.31 -15.09
CA VAL A 107 -13.60 1.27 -16.19
C VAL A 107 -14.09 2.62 -15.67
N TYR A 108 -13.19 3.59 -15.58
CA TYR A 108 -13.50 4.95 -15.16
C TYR A 108 -13.49 5.88 -16.39
N SER A 109 -14.67 6.36 -16.78
CA SER A 109 -14.76 7.44 -17.77
C SER A 109 -14.27 8.75 -17.15
N GLY A 110 -13.31 9.42 -17.78
CA GLY A 110 -12.81 10.72 -17.34
C GLY A 110 -11.54 10.70 -16.51
N THR A 111 -10.88 9.54 -16.32
CA THR A 111 -9.55 9.44 -15.73
C THR A 111 -8.49 9.22 -16.81
N ASN A 112 -7.24 9.64 -16.52
CA ASN A 112 -6.08 9.33 -17.37
C ASN A 112 -5.52 7.91 -17.12
N TYR A 113 -6.28 7.06 -16.43
CA TYR A 113 -5.82 5.72 -16.08
C TYR A 113 -5.86 4.78 -17.29
N THR A 114 -4.74 4.14 -17.57
CA THR A 114 -4.60 3.09 -18.57
C THR A 114 -4.45 1.74 -17.85
N ALA A 115 -5.43 0.88 -18.04
CA ALA A 115 -5.40 -0.48 -17.51
C ALA A 115 -4.38 -1.36 -18.24
#